data_8dba9da2c6f668a2fbbe45581e00e544
#
_entry.id   8dba9da2c6f668a2fbbe45581e00e544
#
_cell.length_a   1.000
_cell.length_b   1.000
_cell.length_c   1.000
_cell.angle_alpha   90.00
_cell.angle_beta   90.00
_cell.angle_gamma   90.00
#
_symmetry.space_group_name_H-M   'P 1'
#
loop_
_entity.id
_entity.type
_entity.pdbx_description
1 polymer ?
#
loop_
_entity_poly.entity_id
_entity_poly.type
_entity_poly.pdbx_seq_one_letter_code
_entity_poly.pdbx_strand_id
1 'polypeptide(L)'
;MHLTIRHQTRYRYEGAGSLAVQRLRLTPADNPAQIVHSWAIEAPGMDNAATYIDGLGNIVHLISQAEPDEELVITASGNVTTTDTGGVLGTLDEMANPTIFLRPTELTRSSVEIDAMAEAVRLSDPLEMVHALMAAIAEQVAYVTDSSHAGTSAAQAFAAGTGVCQDHAHIFIAACRQHAIPARYVTGYMYVVDADQAVAHHAWAEANLSNLGWVGFDPANRQCPTEHYVRQACGFDAPSAAPIVGTRRCSGREHLDVNVVIQQQQ
;
A
#
# COMPACT_ATOMS: atom_id res chain seq x y z
N MET A 1 1.19 -17.62 10.06
CA MET A 1 0.94 -18.29 8.77
C MET A 1 2.22 -18.31 7.96
N HIS A 2 2.51 -19.35 7.15
CA HIS A 2 3.66 -19.36 6.23
C HIS A 2 3.16 -19.14 4.81
N LEU A 3 3.63 -18.07 4.16
CA LEU A 3 3.17 -17.65 2.84
C LEU A 3 4.33 -17.63 1.84
N THR A 4 4.08 -18.18 0.65
CA THR A 4 4.92 -17.99 -0.53
C THR A 4 4.23 -17.02 -1.45
N ILE A 5 4.96 -15.98 -1.86
CA ILE A 5 4.44 -14.88 -2.68
C ILE A 5 5.24 -14.83 -3.97
N ARG A 6 4.54 -14.66 -5.09
CA ARG A 6 5.10 -14.33 -6.39
C ARG A 6 4.30 -13.19 -7.01
N HIS A 7 4.94 -12.03 -7.15
CA HIS A 7 4.37 -10.84 -7.78
C HIS A 7 5.12 -10.57 -9.08
N GLN A 8 4.44 -10.62 -10.19
CA GLN A 8 4.99 -10.32 -11.51
C GLN A 8 4.30 -9.10 -12.10
N THR A 9 5.09 -8.11 -12.48
CA THR A 9 4.63 -6.92 -13.21
C THR A 9 5.27 -6.95 -14.60
N ARG A 10 4.45 -6.86 -15.64
CA ARG A 10 4.87 -6.87 -17.03
C ARG A 10 4.48 -5.56 -17.70
N TYR A 11 5.45 -4.85 -18.20
CA TYR A 11 5.26 -3.68 -19.04
C TYR A 11 5.53 -4.04 -20.50
N ARG A 12 4.66 -3.61 -21.40
CA ARG A 12 4.88 -3.66 -22.84
C ARG A 12 4.80 -2.25 -23.40
N TYR A 13 5.78 -1.89 -24.21
CA TYR A 13 5.92 -0.55 -24.76
C TYR A 13 5.81 -0.59 -26.28
N GLU A 14 5.06 0.34 -26.84
CA GLU A 14 5.00 0.55 -28.30
C GLU A 14 6.19 1.40 -28.70
N GLY A 15 7.32 0.78 -29.03
CA GLY A 15 8.52 1.44 -29.53
C GLY A 15 9.74 1.35 -28.62
N ALA A 16 10.90 1.47 -29.28
CA ALA A 16 12.17 1.39 -28.61
C ALA A 16 12.39 2.54 -27.63
N GLY A 17 12.99 2.23 -26.48
CA GLY A 17 13.39 3.20 -25.47
C GLY A 17 14.88 3.51 -25.52
N SER A 18 15.28 4.71 -25.11
CA SER A 18 16.67 5.08 -24.99
C SER A 18 17.22 5.02 -23.56
N LEU A 19 16.31 5.07 -22.57
CA LEU A 19 16.66 5.00 -21.14
C LEU A 19 15.42 4.62 -20.34
N ALA A 20 15.59 3.74 -19.38
CA ALA A 20 14.60 3.50 -18.32
C ALA A 20 15.29 3.59 -16.95
N VAL A 21 14.63 4.28 -16.01
CA VAL A 21 15.04 4.33 -14.60
C VAL A 21 13.83 4.00 -13.76
N GLN A 22 13.95 3.01 -12.85
CA GLN A 22 12.84 2.57 -12.03
C GLN A 22 13.26 2.41 -10.58
N ARG A 23 12.39 2.81 -9.71
CA ARG A 23 12.47 2.63 -8.27
C ARG A 23 11.48 1.56 -7.85
N LEU A 24 12.00 0.49 -7.29
CA LEU A 24 11.24 -0.69 -6.86
C LEU A 24 11.14 -0.70 -5.34
N ARG A 25 9.92 -0.71 -4.79
CA ARG A 25 9.60 -0.95 -3.38
C ARG A 25 8.87 -2.29 -3.26
N LEU A 26 9.53 -3.35 -3.74
CA LEU A 26 8.95 -4.69 -3.84
C LEU A 26 9.45 -5.63 -2.76
N THR A 27 10.39 -5.21 -1.93
CA THR A 27 10.94 -6.02 -0.83
C THR A 27 10.25 -5.64 0.47
N PRO A 28 9.46 -6.54 1.08
CA PRO A 28 8.90 -6.33 2.40
C PRO A 28 10.00 -6.34 3.47
N ALA A 29 9.84 -5.51 4.51
CA ALA A 29 10.72 -5.50 5.67
C ALA A 29 10.12 -6.32 6.81
N ASP A 30 10.98 -6.85 7.69
CA ASP A 30 10.54 -7.46 8.94
C ASP A 30 9.83 -6.44 9.83
N ASN A 31 8.83 -6.90 10.55
CA ASN A 31 8.12 -6.12 11.57
C ASN A 31 7.44 -7.09 12.56
N PRO A 32 6.82 -6.62 13.65
CA PRO A 32 6.19 -7.50 14.64
C PRO A 32 5.14 -8.49 14.11
N ALA A 33 4.50 -8.16 12.98
CA ALA A 33 3.49 -9.02 12.35
C ALA A 33 4.05 -9.91 11.23
N GLN A 34 5.33 -9.73 10.80
CA GLN A 34 5.91 -10.53 9.72
C GLN A 34 7.42 -10.70 9.82
N ILE A 35 7.90 -11.88 9.40
CA ILE A 35 9.32 -12.23 9.23
C ILE A 35 9.55 -12.68 7.80
N VAL A 36 10.47 -12.05 7.09
CA VAL A 36 10.84 -12.37 5.72
C VAL A 36 12.01 -13.35 5.72
N HIS A 37 11.76 -14.61 5.35
CA HIS A 37 12.78 -15.66 5.34
C HIS A 37 13.67 -15.63 4.09
N SER A 38 13.05 -15.31 2.97
CA SER A 38 13.73 -15.16 1.68
C SER A 38 12.95 -14.20 0.80
N TRP A 39 13.67 -13.38 0.03
CA TRP A 39 13.05 -12.51 -0.95
C TRP A 39 14.03 -12.21 -2.07
N ALA A 40 13.55 -12.28 -3.30
CA ALA A 40 14.32 -11.98 -4.49
C ALA A 40 13.50 -11.11 -5.45
N ILE A 41 14.18 -10.19 -6.14
CA ILE A 41 13.63 -9.43 -7.25
C ILE A 41 14.43 -9.79 -8.49
N GLU A 42 13.75 -10.25 -9.51
CA GLU A 42 14.31 -10.54 -10.84
C GLU A 42 13.81 -9.47 -11.81
N ALA A 43 14.71 -8.70 -12.38
CA ALA A 43 14.43 -7.69 -13.39
C ALA A 43 15.71 -7.36 -14.18
N PRO A 44 15.61 -6.91 -15.43
CA PRO A 44 16.75 -6.34 -16.13
C PRO A 44 17.35 -5.16 -15.35
N GLY A 45 18.66 -5.17 -15.16
CA GLY A 45 19.39 -4.15 -14.41
C GLY A 45 19.48 -4.38 -12.89
N MET A 46 18.92 -5.47 -12.35
CA MET A 46 19.02 -5.79 -10.92
C MET A 46 20.44 -6.06 -10.45
N ASP A 47 21.31 -6.64 -11.29
CA ASP A 47 22.72 -6.92 -10.94
C ASP A 47 23.51 -5.67 -10.56
N ASN A 48 23.08 -4.50 -11.03
CA ASN A 48 23.71 -3.21 -10.76
C ASN A 48 22.79 -2.27 -9.95
N ALA A 49 21.74 -2.80 -9.31
CA ALA A 49 20.79 -2.00 -8.56
C ALA A 49 21.44 -1.34 -7.35
N ALA A 50 21.20 -0.03 -7.20
CA ALA A 50 21.49 0.63 -5.93
C ALA A 50 20.35 0.31 -4.93
N THR A 51 20.71 -0.23 -3.76
CA THR A 51 19.74 -0.57 -2.71
C THR A 51 19.92 0.37 -1.52
N TYR A 52 18.82 0.91 -1.02
CA TYR A 52 18.81 1.78 0.16
C TYR A 52 17.46 1.71 0.89
N ILE A 53 17.44 2.20 2.12
CA ILE A 53 16.20 2.42 2.90
C ILE A 53 15.80 3.87 2.72
N ASP A 54 14.56 4.13 2.28
CA ASP A 54 14.06 5.49 2.15
C ASP A 54 13.66 6.09 3.52
N GLY A 55 13.36 7.39 3.55
CA GLY A 55 13.02 8.10 4.79
C GLY A 55 11.76 7.58 5.51
N LEU A 56 10.98 6.72 4.87
CA LEU A 56 9.78 6.09 5.42
C LEU A 56 10.00 4.62 5.84
N GLY A 57 11.26 4.13 5.77
CA GLY A 57 11.62 2.77 6.14
C GLY A 57 11.41 1.72 5.04
N ASN A 58 11.06 2.13 3.82
CA ASN A 58 10.90 1.18 2.71
C ASN A 58 12.26 0.77 2.14
N ILE A 59 12.44 -0.52 1.85
CA ILE A 59 13.58 -1.03 1.10
C ILE A 59 13.36 -0.70 -0.38
N VAL A 60 14.31 0.02 -0.96
CA VAL A 60 14.22 0.54 -2.33
C VAL A 60 15.36 0.02 -3.16
N HIS A 61 15.04 -0.50 -4.35
CA HIS A 61 16.02 -0.83 -5.38
C HIS A 61 15.87 0.16 -6.55
N LEU A 62 16.95 0.82 -6.92
CA LEU A 62 17.00 1.71 -8.08
C LEU A 62 17.71 0.99 -9.21
N ILE A 63 16.99 0.71 -10.28
CA ILE A 63 17.51 0.09 -11.50
C ILE A 63 17.52 1.07 -12.65
N SER A 64 18.49 0.94 -13.54
CA SER A 64 18.57 1.71 -14.78
C SER A 64 18.97 0.84 -15.95
N GLN A 65 18.42 1.11 -17.10
CA GLN A 65 18.69 0.39 -18.35
C GLN A 65 18.95 1.41 -19.46
N ALA A 66 20.10 1.30 -20.12
CA ALA A 66 20.32 1.95 -21.39
C ALA A 66 19.73 1.05 -22.50
N GLU A 67 19.00 1.64 -23.44
CA GLU A 67 18.34 0.92 -24.55
C GLU A 67 17.45 -0.24 -24.06
N PRO A 68 16.44 0.05 -23.19
CA PRO A 68 15.56 -0.97 -22.64
C PRO A 68 14.70 -1.62 -23.74
N ASP A 69 14.49 -2.93 -23.62
CA ASP A 69 13.64 -3.72 -24.50
C ASP A 69 12.18 -3.21 -24.52
N GLU A 70 11.42 -3.61 -25.53
CA GLU A 70 9.99 -3.29 -25.64
C GLU A 70 9.14 -4.01 -24.56
N GLU A 71 9.68 -5.04 -23.95
CA GLU A 71 9.06 -5.72 -22.80
C GLU A 71 9.97 -5.65 -21.58
N LEU A 72 9.39 -5.30 -20.44
CA LEU A 72 10.04 -5.35 -19.13
C LEU A 72 9.22 -6.23 -18.20
N VAL A 73 9.82 -7.28 -17.68
CA VAL A 73 9.21 -8.14 -16.65
C VAL A 73 9.98 -7.96 -15.35
N ILE A 74 9.26 -7.61 -14.30
CA ILE A 74 9.78 -7.53 -12.93
C ILE A 74 9.06 -8.58 -12.11
N THR A 75 9.79 -9.50 -11.51
CA THR A 75 9.25 -10.53 -10.62
C THR A 75 9.83 -10.37 -9.23
N ALA A 76 8.99 -10.20 -8.23
CA ALA A 76 9.35 -10.30 -6.82
C ALA A 76 8.78 -11.58 -6.24
N SER A 77 9.58 -12.35 -5.52
CA SER A 77 9.12 -13.60 -4.92
C SER A 77 9.87 -13.93 -3.63
N GLY A 78 9.19 -14.61 -2.72
CA GLY A 78 9.81 -15.00 -1.46
C GLY A 78 8.85 -15.68 -0.50
N ASN A 79 9.38 -15.97 0.69
CA ASN A 79 8.68 -16.66 1.76
C ASN A 79 8.63 -15.77 3.00
N VAL A 80 7.44 -15.61 3.56
CA VAL A 80 7.17 -14.76 4.71
C VAL A 80 6.36 -15.55 5.74
N THR A 81 6.75 -15.44 7.00
CA THR A 81 5.89 -15.88 8.11
C THR A 81 5.15 -14.67 8.65
N THR A 82 3.83 -14.78 8.76
CA THR A 82 2.98 -13.75 9.34
C THR A 82 2.37 -14.21 10.66
N THR A 83 2.10 -13.26 11.54
CA THR A 83 1.50 -13.47 12.86
C THR A 83 0.38 -12.46 13.06
N ASP A 84 -0.75 -12.91 13.59
CA ASP A 84 -1.82 -12.00 13.98
C ASP A 84 -1.43 -11.23 15.24
N THR A 85 -1.32 -9.92 15.11
CA THR A 85 -1.04 -8.98 16.19
C THR A 85 -2.25 -8.08 16.49
N GLY A 86 -3.43 -8.40 15.97
CA GLY A 86 -4.59 -7.53 16.00
C GLY A 86 -4.37 -6.21 15.26
N GLY A 87 -3.48 -6.21 14.26
CA GLY A 87 -3.06 -5.02 13.50
C GLY A 87 -2.00 -4.16 14.21
N VAL A 88 -1.60 -4.46 15.44
CA VAL A 88 -0.63 -3.64 16.20
C VAL A 88 0.79 -3.95 15.73
N LEU A 89 1.49 -2.94 15.20
CA LEU A 89 2.90 -3.00 14.82
C LEU A 89 3.82 -2.34 15.86
N GLY A 90 3.26 -1.49 16.71
CA GLY A 90 4.04 -0.78 17.73
C GLY A 90 4.91 0.35 17.15
N THR A 91 5.99 0.64 17.87
CA THR A 91 7.00 1.59 17.40
C THR A 91 7.96 0.85 16.48
N LEU A 92 8.04 1.31 15.23
CA LEU A 92 8.95 0.77 14.22
C LEU A 92 10.25 1.59 14.22
N ASP A 93 11.37 0.93 13.86
CA ASP A 93 12.66 1.60 13.69
C ASP A 93 12.69 2.34 12.33
N GLU A 94 12.05 3.51 12.30
CA GLU A 94 11.90 4.37 11.13
C GLU A 94 12.55 5.73 11.40
N MET A 95 13.21 6.31 10.38
CA MET A 95 13.85 7.63 10.51
C MET A 95 12.83 8.77 10.64
N ALA A 96 11.64 8.58 10.06
CA ALA A 96 10.62 9.61 10.02
C ALA A 96 9.82 9.70 11.32
N ASN A 97 9.71 10.91 11.88
CA ASN A 97 8.77 11.14 12.98
C ASN A 97 7.33 10.95 12.47
N PRO A 98 6.46 10.20 13.17
CA PRO A 98 5.07 9.98 12.73
C PRO A 98 4.29 11.23 12.38
N THR A 99 4.60 12.37 12.99
CA THR A 99 3.89 13.65 12.72
C THR A 99 4.00 14.14 11.28
N ILE A 100 4.99 13.66 10.49
CA ILE A 100 5.05 14.00 9.06
C ILE A 100 3.81 13.52 8.30
N PHE A 101 3.18 12.44 8.77
CA PHE A 101 1.99 11.84 8.16
C PHE A 101 0.69 12.60 8.48
N LEU A 102 0.77 13.69 9.26
CA LEU A 102 -0.31 14.68 9.34
C LEU A 102 -0.43 15.53 8.08
N ARG A 103 0.61 15.55 7.24
CA ARG A 103 0.61 16.32 5.99
C ARG A 103 -0.33 15.67 4.96
N PRO A 104 -1.33 16.40 4.43
CA PRO A 104 -2.18 15.90 3.37
C PRO A 104 -1.44 15.90 2.01
N THR A 105 -1.85 15.00 1.13
CA THR A 105 -1.56 15.06 -0.31
C THR A 105 -2.83 15.42 -1.07
N GLU A 106 -2.74 15.60 -2.39
CA GLU A 106 -3.94 15.84 -3.20
C GLU A 106 -4.95 14.68 -3.10
N LEU A 107 -4.46 13.44 -3.05
CA LEU A 107 -5.31 12.24 -2.97
C LEU A 107 -5.90 12.00 -1.57
N THR A 108 -5.22 12.46 -0.53
CA THR A 108 -5.64 12.29 0.87
C THR A 108 -6.11 13.59 1.52
N ARG A 109 -6.45 14.61 0.72
CA ARG A 109 -7.06 15.84 1.23
C ARG A 109 -8.51 15.55 1.61
N SER A 110 -8.90 16.02 2.79
CA SER A 110 -10.27 15.90 3.28
C SER A 110 -11.25 16.77 2.49
N SER A 111 -12.53 16.49 2.65
CA SER A 111 -13.64 17.32 2.22
C SER A 111 -14.55 17.64 3.41
N VAL A 112 -15.49 18.57 3.21
CA VAL A 112 -16.47 18.94 4.25
C VAL A 112 -17.28 17.73 4.71
N GLU A 113 -17.59 16.80 3.80
CA GLU A 113 -18.37 15.60 4.08
C GLU A 113 -17.54 14.58 4.87
N ILE A 114 -16.25 14.39 4.54
CA ILE A 114 -15.35 13.53 5.32
C ILE A 114 -15.12 14.13 6.71
N ASP A 115 -14.93 15.44 6.81
CA ASP A 115 -14.77 16.14 8.09
C ASP A 115 -16.03 16.00 8.96
N ALA A 116 -17.21 16.12 8.37
CA ALA A 116 -18.47 15.95 9.07
C ALA A 116 -18.67 14.49 9.56
N MET A 117 -18.34 13.50 8.73
CA MET A 117 -18.35 12.09 9.12
C MET A 117 -17.38 11.82 10.27
N ALA A 118 -16.15 12.32 10.17
CA ALA A 118 -15.12 12.15 11.19
C ALA A 118 -15.55 12.79 12.52
N GLU A 119 -16.14 13.98 12.49
CA GLU A 119 -16.62 14.67 13.71
C GLU A 119 -17.81 13.94 14.34
N ALA A 120 -18.69 13.34 13.54
CA ALA A 120 -19.85 12.61 14.03
C ALA A 120 -19.49 11.34 14.84
N VAL A 121 -18.31 10.76 14.58
CA VAL A 121 -17.80 9.58 15.31
C VAL A 121 -16.70 9.92 16.30
N ARG A 122 -16.55 11.19 16.68
CA ARG A 122 -15.56 11.63 17.66
C ARG A 122 -15.75 10.96 19.02
N LEU A 123 -14.72 10.28 19.50
CA LEU A 123 -14.68 9.65 20.81
C LEU A 123 -13.45 10.14 21.60
N SER A 124 -13.47 9.99 22.93
CA SER A 124 -12.36 10.39 23.80
C SER A 124 -11.18 9.43 23.73
N ASP A 125 -11.43 8.14 23.52
CA ASP A 125 -10.38 7.14 23.33
C ASP A 125 -9.97 7.11 21.86
N PRO A 126 -8.67 7.34 21.53
CA PRO A 126 -8.21 7.36 20.15
C PRO A 126 -8.37 6.02 19.43
N LEU A 127 -8.22 4.88 20.13
CA LEU A 127 -8.36 3.56 19.51
C LEU A 127 -9.82 3.29 19.15
N GLU A 128 -10.74 3.55 20.07
CA GLU A 128 -12.18 3.43 19.80
C GLU A 128 -12.61 4.36 18.64
N MET A 129 -12.07 5.58 18.62
CA MET A 129 -12.37 6.56 17.57
C MET A 129 -11.90 6.08 16.18
N VAL A 130 -10.69 5.55 16.03
CA VAL A 130 -10.23 5.06 14.71
C VAL A 130 -10.97 3.81 14.25
N HIS A 131 -11.43 2.95 15.18
CA HIS A 131 -12.35 1.86 14.86
C HIS A 131 -13.71 2.38 14.38
N ALA A 132 -14.26 3.40 15.04
CA ALA A 132 -15.51 4.03 14.62
C ALA A 132 -15.37 4.71 13.24
N LEU A 133 -14.23 5.36 12.94
CA LEU A 133 -13.92 5.88 11.60
C LEU A 133 -13.91 4.77 10.56
N MET A 134 -13.24 3.66 10.83
CA MET A 134 -13.19 2.50 9.92
C MET A 134 -14.61 1.97 9.63
N ALA A 135 -15.43 1.81 10.64
CA ALA A 135 -16.82 1.36 10.50
C ALA A 135 -17.67 2.35 9.69
N ALA A 136 -17.59 3.64 9.99
CA ALA A 136 -18.36 4.68 9.30
C ALA A 136 -17.99 4.78 7.81
N ILE A 137 -16.73 4.63 7.46
CA ILE A 137 -16.28 4.61 6.06
C ILE A 137 -16.85 3.39 5.33
N ALA A 138 -16.76 2.20 5.93
CA ALA A 138 -17.26 0.96 5.35
C ALA A 138 -18.80 0.93 5.20
N GLU A 139 -19.52 1.75 5.95
CA GLU A 139 -20.98 1.93 5.81
C GLU A 139 -21.35 2.91 4.71
N GLN A 140 -20.54 3.96 4.50
CA GLN A 140 -20.85 5.04 3.58
C GLN A 140 -20.24 4.85 2.18
N VAL A 141 -19.18 4.05 2.05
CA VAL A 141 -18.48 3.80 0.79
C VAL A 141 -18.53 2.30 0.48
N ALA A 142 -19.29 1.93 -0.54
CA ALA A 142 -19.36 0.54 -0.99
C ALA A 142 -18.10 0.13 -1.74
N TYR A 143 -17.58 -1.09 -1.48
CA TYR A 143 -16.50 -1.64 -2.28
C TYR A 143 -17.02 -2.09 -3.65
N VAL A 144 -16.57 -1.43 -4.70
CA VAL A 144 -16.94 -1.73 -6.08
C VAL A 144 -15.71 -1.70 -6.95
N THR A 145 -15.36 -2.84 -7.57
CA THR A 145 -14.26 -2.92 -8.53
C THR A 145 -14.51 -1.99 -9.73
N ASP A 146 -13.43 -1.41 -10.27
CA ASP A 146 -13.46 -0.50 -11.43
C ASP A 146 -14.30 0.78 -11.24
N SER A 147 -14.72 1.10 -10.00
CA SER A 147 -15.47 2.33 -9.70
C SER A 147 -14.59 3.58 -9.61
N SER A 148 -13.28 3.41 -9.54
CA SER A 148 -12.31 4.50 -9.40
C SER A 148 -11.03 4.21 -10.21
N HIS A 149 -10.12 5.17 -10.25
CA HIS A 149 -8.83 5.06 -10.92
C HIS A 149 -7.70 5.56 -10.01
N ALA A 150 -6.44 5.34 -10.40
CA ALA A 150 -5.27 5.68 -9.58
C ALA A 150 -5.18 7.15 -9.13
N GLY A 151 -5.84 8.07 -9.85
CA GLY A 151 -5.90 9.50 -9.51
C GLY A 151 -7.14 9.92 -8.73
N THR A 152 -8.03 8.99 -8.35
CA THR A 152 -9.23 9.31 -7.56
C THR A 152 -8.81 9.73 -6.15
N SER A 153 -9.29 10.90 -5.70
CA SER A 153 -9.02 11.41 -4.36
C SER A 153 -10.02 10.87 -3.34
N ALA A 154 -9.65 10.92 -2.05
CA ALA A 154 -10.53 10.60 -0.93
C ALA A 154 -11.87 11.34 -1.02
N ALA A 155 -11.86 12.64 -1.32
CA ALA A 155 -13.05 13.45 -1.47
C ALA A 155 -13.96 12.98 -2.61
N GLN A 156 -13.38 12.61 -3.76
CA GLN A 156 -14.14 12.12 -4.91
C GLN A 156 -14.77 10.75 -4.64
N ALA A 157 -14.01 9.81 -4.08
CA ALA A 157 -14.52 8.47 -3.75
C ALA A 157 -15.60 8.54 -2.67
N PHE A 158 -15.42 9.36 -1.64
CA PHE A 158 -16.41 9.56 -0.58
C PHE A 158 -17.71 10.17 -1.13
N ALA A 159 -17.63 11.19 -1.98
CA ALA A 159 -18.78 11.80 -2.62
C ALA A 159 -19.51 10.84 -3.58
N ALA A 160 -18.77 9.93 -4.24
CA ALA A 160 -19.34 8.89 -5.10
C ALA A 160 -20.01 7.76 -4.29
N GLY A 161 -19.67 7.57 -3.02
CA GLY A 161 -20.14 6.47 -2.18
C GLY A 161 -19.65 5.09 -2.62
N THR A 162 -18.65 5.03 -3.50
CA THR A 162 -18.05 3.79 -4.02
C THR A 162 -16.54 3.95 -4.19
N GLY A 163 -15.79 2.87 -4.00
CA GLY A 163 -14.34 2.87 -4.18
C GLY A 163 -13.75 1.47 -4.06
N VAL A 164 -12.44 1.38 -4.24
CA VAL A 164 -11.64 0.18 -4.00
C VAL A 164 -10.80 0.33 -2.73
N CYS A 165 -9.97 -0.64 -2.38
CA CYS A 165 -9.13 -0.60 -1.17
C CYS A 165 -8.28 0.68 -1.06
N GLN A 166 -7.73 1.17 -2.18
CA GLN A 166 -6.99 2.42 -2.25
C GLN A 166 -7.82 3.61 -1.74
N ASP A 167 -9.07 3.72 -2.21
CA ASP A 167 -9.95 4.85 -1.88
C ASP A 167 -10.36 4.82 -0.41
N HIS A 168 -10.72 3.63 0.10
CA HIS A 168 -11.04 3.43 1.51
C HIS A 168 -9.87 3.82 2.42
N ALA A 169 -8.63 3.43 2.05
CA ALA A 169 -7.43 3.83 2.78
C ALA A 169 -7.20 5.35 2.73
N HIS A 170 -7.37 6.00 1.58
CA HIS A 170 -7.22 7.46 1.45
C HIS A 170 -8.25 8.21 2.29
N ILE A 171 -9.51 7.78 2.30
CA ILE A 171 -10.58 8.38 3.12
C ILE A 171 -10.25 8.22 4.60
N PHE A 172 -9.82 7.03 5.04
CA PHE A 172 -9.44 6.78 6.43
C PHE A 172 -8.28 7.67 6.88
N ILE A 173 -7.24 7.82 6.04
CA ILE A 173 -6.12 8.70 6.31
C ILE A 173 -6.57 10.17 6.45
N ALA A 174 -7.46 10.63 5.57
CA ALA A 174 -8.01 11.98 5.63
C ALA A 174 -8.78 12.21 6.94
N ALA A 175 -9.64 11.25 7.32
CA ALA A 175 -10.43 11.30 8.54
C ALA A 175 -9.58 11.25 9.83
N CYS A 176 -8.54 10.41 9.88
CA CYS A 176 -7.59 10.38 11.00
C CYS A 176 -6.90 11.74 11.21
N ARG A 177 -6.46 12.37 10.13
CA ARG A 177 -5.78 13.68 10.18
C ARG A 177 -6.68 14.79 10.72
N GLN A 178 -8.00 14.72 10.52
CA GLN A 178 -8.96 15.63 11.10
C GLN A 178 -8.93 15.63 12.64
N HIS A 179 -8.58 14.50 13.23
CA HIS A 179 -8.37 14.33 14.67
C HIS A 179 -6.90 14.45 15.11
N ALA A 180 -6.04 15.01 14.26
CA ALA A 180 -4.60 15.13 14.49
C ALA A 180 -3.91 13.77 14.75
N ILE A 181 -4.47 12.66 14.24
CA ILE A 181 -3.86 11.34 14.30
C ILE A 181 -3.02 11.15 13.03
N PRO A 182 -1.69 10.94 13.16
CA PRO A 182 -0.84 10.63 12.02
C PRO A 182 -1.30 9.32 11.38
N ALA A 183 -1.53 9.36 10.06
CA ALA A 183 -1.96 8.16 9.33
C ALA A 183 -1.27 8.09 7.96
N ARG A 184 -0.94 6.86 7.55
CA ARG A 184 -0.20 6.57 6.32
C ARG A 184 -0.84 5.47 5.51
N TYR A 185 -0.58 5.51 4.22
CA TYR A 185 -0.99 4.50 3.26
C TYR A 185 -0.02 3.31 3.28
N VAL A 186 -0.54 2.12 3.18
CA VAL A 186 0.24 0.88 3.06
C VAL A 186 -0.19 0.12 1.82
N THR A 187 0.78 -0.36 1.08
CA THR A 187 0.59 -1.33 0.00
C THR A 187 1.20 -2.66 0.41
N GLY A 188 0.58 -3.74 -0.01
CA GLY A 188 1.05 -5.09 0.31
C GLY A 188 0.22 -6.17 -0.34
N TYR A 189 0.19 -7.31 0.31
CA TYR A 189 -0.50 -8.49 -0.17
C TYR A 189 -1.52 -8.96 0.87
N MET A 190 -2.63 -9.52 0.40
CA MET A 190 -3.63 -10.16 1.24
C MET A 190 -3.93 -11.56 0.71
N TYR A 191 -3.70 -12.57 1.55
CA TYR A 191 -4.07 -13.94 1.26
C TYR A 191 -5.56 -14.14 1.48
N VAL A 192 -6.27 -14.59 0.45
CA VAL A 192 -7.69 -14.90 0.51
C VAL A 192 -7.87 -16.40 0.37
N VAL A 193 -8.50 -17.03 1.37
CA VAL A 193 -8.77 -18.48 1.37
C VAL A 193 -9.76 -18.79 0.25
N ASP A 194 -9.52 -19.89 -0.48
CA ASP A 194 -10.38 -20.41 -1.56
C ASP A 194 -10.59 -19.45 -2.76
N ALA A 195 -9.76 -18.46 -2.92
CA ALA A 195 -9.78 -17.64 -4.12
C ALA A 195 -8.86 -18.23 -5.19
N ASP A 196 -9.45 -18.76 -6.27
CA ASP A 196 -8.71 -19.04 -7.50
C ASP A 196 -8.14 -17.73 -8.07
N GLN A 197 -6.85 -17.46 -7.83
CA GLN A 197 -6.13 -16.27 -8.34
C GLN A 197 -6.80 -14.92 -8.00
N ALA A 198 -7.18 -14.70 -6.76
CA ALA A 198 -7.71 -13.41 -6.33
C ALA A 198 -6.64 -12.32 -6.37
N VAL A 199 -7.08 -11.09 -6.57
CA VAL A 199 -6.29 -9.86 -6.52
C VAL A 199 -5.55 -9.79 -5.19
N ALA A 200 -4.38 -10.41 -5.17
CA ALA A 200 -3.58 -10.54 -3.95
C ALA A 200 -2.85 -9.24 -3.58
N HIS A 201 -2.80 -8.25 -4.50
CA HIS A 201 -2.27 -6.92 -4.21
C HIS A 201 -3.35 -6.08 -3.54
N HIS A 202 -3.05 -5.59 -2.35
CA HIS A 202 -4.03 -4.92 -1.50
C HIS A 202 -3.45 -3.65 -0.87
N ALA A 203 -4.35 -2.80 -0.37
CA ALA A 203 -3.98 -1.57 0.30
C ALA A 203 -4.85 -1.35 1.54
N TRP A 204 -4.23 -0.75 2.56
CA TRP A 204 -4.88 -0.35 3.81
C TRP A 204 -4.22 0.90 4.39
N ALA A 205 -4.61 1.31 5.57
CA ALA A 205 -4.00 2.42 6.28
C ALA A 205 -3.39 1.97 7.61
N GLU A 206 -2.41 2.72 8.09
CA GLU A 206 -1.88 2.62 9.44
C GLU A 206 -2.05 3.97 10.14
N ALA A 207 -2.57 3.94 11.38
CA ALA A 207 -2.68 5.12 12.25
C ALA A 207 -1.69 5.01 13.40
N ASN A 208 -1.02 6.12 13.76
CA ASN A 208 -0.10 6.16 14.90
C ASN A 208 -0.82 6.63 16.15
N LEU A 209 -0.99 5.74 17.11
CA LEU A 209 -1.65 5.98 18.38
C LEU A 209 -0.64 6.08 19.49
N SER A 210 -0.75 7.11 20.34
CA SER A 210 0.26 7.50 21.34
C SER A 210 0.70 6.36 22.27
N ASN A 211 -0.18 5.41 22.58
CA ASN A 211 0.11 4.31 23.51
C ASN A 211 0.41 2.97 22.82
N LEU A 212 0.16 2.87 21.50
CA LEU A 212 0.26 1.63 20.73
C LEU A 212 1.28 1.72 19.59
N GLY A 213 1.71 2.92 19.21
CA GLY A 213 2.49 3.11 17.99
C GLY A 213 1.63 2.93 16.74
N TRP A 214 2.17 2.32 15.70
CA TRP A 214 1.45 2.07 14.45
C TRP A 214 0.46 0.91 14.59
N VAL A 215 -0.77 1.13 14.16
CA VAL A 215 -1.85 0.14 14.11
C VAL A 215 -2.48 0.18 12.72
N GLY A 216 -2.64 -0.99 12.10
CA GLY A 216 -3.27 -1.15 10.78
C GLY A 216 -4.79 -1.17 10.85
N PHE A 217 -5.43 -0.56 9.84
CA PHE A 217 -6.87 -0.52 9.65
C PHE A 217 -7.21 -0.71 8.17
N ASP A 218 -8.05 -1.66 7.87
CA ASP A 218 -8.55 -1.94 6.54
C ASP A 218 -10.07 -1.70 6.45
N PRO A 219 -10.49 -0.48 6.11
CA PRO A 219 -11.92 -0.16 6.01
C PRO A 219 -12.63 -0.94 4.89
N ALA A 220 -11.93 -1.34 3.83
CA ALA A 220 -12.51 -2.10 2.74
C ALA A 220 -12.97 -3.50 3.19
N ASN A 221 -12.25 -4.12 4.13
CA ASN A 221 -12.58 -5.42 4.72
C ASN A 221 -13.14 -5.31 6.15
N ARG A 222 -13.32 -4.11 6.70
CA ARG A 222 -13.87 -3.83 8.04
C ARG A 222 -13.11 -4.53 9.18
N GLN A 223 -11.77 -4.61 9.05
CA GLN A 223 -10.92 -5.30 10.03
C GLN A 223 -9.54 -4.67 10.14
N CYS A 224 -8.85 -4.97 11.22
CA CYS A 224 -7.42 -4.77 11.30
C CYS A 224 -6.68 -5.87 10.53
N PRO A 225 -5.47 -5.61 9.97
CA PRO A 225 -4.65 -6.64 9.36
C PRO A 225 -4.37 -7.80 10.32
N THR A 226 -4.60 -9.01 9.85
CA THR A 226 -4.34 -10.28 10.52
C THR A 226 -3.11 -10.97 9.92
N GLU A 227 -2.87 -12.24 10.24
CA GLU A 227 -1.81 -13.05 9.61
C GLU A 227 -2.01 -13.29 8.10
N HIS A 228 -3.15 -12.89 7.54
CA HIS A 228 -3.40 -12.94 6.09
C HIS A 228 -2.73 -11.78 5.32
N TYR A 229 -2.22 -10.76 6.01
CA TYR A 229 -1.65 -9.57 5.39
C TYR A 229 -0.13 -9.59 5.41
N VAL A 230 0.48 -9.21 4.29
CA VAL A 230 1.92 -8.99 4.18
C VAL A 230 2.16 -7.54 3.78
N ARG A 231 2.75 -6.77 4.69
CA ARG A 231 3.11 -5.37 4.50
C ARG A 231 4.32 -5.26 3.58
N GLN A 232 4.21 -4.50 2.50
CA GLN A 232 5.29 -4.32 1.52
C GLN A 232 5.95 -2.95 1.64
N ALA A 233 5.17 -1.88 1.50
CA ALA A 233 5.69 -0.51 1.58
C ALA A 233 4.64 0.45 2.13
N CYS A 234 5.07 1.60 2.63
CA CYS A 234 4.19 2.67 3.09
C CYS A 234 4.51 4.02 2.45
N GLY A 235 3.54 4.94 2.54
CA GLY A 235 3.66 6.28 2.00
C GLY A 235 2.59 7.23 2.51
N PHE A 236 2.59 8.47 2.02
CA PHE A 236 1.55 9.45 2.33
C PHE A 236 0.23 9.16 1.63
N ASP A 237 0.30 8.43 0.50
CA ASP A 237 -0.77 8.06 -0.42
C ASP A 237 -0.32 6.91 -1.32
N ALA A 238 -1.19 6.42 -2.21
CA ALA A 238 -0.89 5.32 -3.11
C ALA A 238 0.32 5.58 -4.04
N PRO A 239 0.47 6.73 -4.71
CA PRO A 239 1.66 7.02 -5.53
C PRO A 239 2.97 7.00 -4.75
N SER A 240 2.99 7.51 -3.51
CA SER A 240 4.20 7.53 -2.69
C SER A 240 4.61 6.16 -2.15
N ALA A 241 3.65 5.24 -1.98
CA ALA A 241 3.87 3.84 -1.60
C ALA A 241 3.94 2.89 -2.79
N ALA A 242 3.79 3.38 -4.02
CA ALA A 242 3.70 2.52 -5.21
C ALA A 242 4.89 1.56 -5.31
N PRO A 243 4.63 0.25 -5.59
CA PRO A 243 5.66 -0.78 -5.69
C PRO A 243 6.71 -0.49 -6.76
N ILE A 244 6.28 0.07 -7.87
CA ILE A 244 7.14 0.42 -9.00
C ILE A 244 6.82 1.83 -9.45
N VAL A 245 7.85 2.68 -9.47
CA VAL A 245 7.76 4.05 -10.00
C VAL A 245 8.95 4.27 -10.91
N GLY A 246 8.70 4.69 -12.15
CA GLY A 246 9.78 4.88 -13.09
C GLY A 246 9.53 5.95 -14.14
N THR A 247 10.58 6.21 -14.89
CA THR A 247 10.55 7.03 -16.10
C THR A 247 11.23 6.27 -17.22
N ARG A 248 10.59 6.22 -18.38
CA ARG A 248 11.16 5.69 -19.61
C ARG A 248 11.13 6.77 -20.69
N ARG A 249 12.22 6.88 -21.42
CA ARG A 249 12.29 7.68 -22.66
C ARG A 249 11.92 6.78 -23.83
N CYS A 250 10.69 6.82 -24.25
CA CYS A 250 10.20 6.14 -25.46
C CYS A 250 9.10 6.98 -26.13
N SER A 251 8.75 6.64 -27.36
CA SER A 251 7.54 7.06 -28.04
C SER A 251 6.55 5.90 -28.02
N GLY A 252 5.26 6.17 -27.80
CA GLY A 252 4.20 5.15 -27.85
C GLY A 252 3.52 4.93 -26.51
N ARG A 253 2.62 3.95 -26.48
CA ARG A 253 1.80 3.62 -25.31
C ARG A 253 2.50 2.57 -24.44
N GLU A 254 2.13 2.58 -23.16
CA GLU A 254 2.50 1.58 -22.19
C GLU A 254 1.28 0.71 -21.87
N HIS A 255 1.49 -0.61 -21.85
CA HIS A 255 0.54 -1.58 -21.35
C HIS A 255 1.11 -2.25 -20.12
N LEU A 256 0.33 -2.25 -19.05
CA LEU A 256 0.71 -2.82 -17.75
C LEU A 256 -0.17 -4.05 -17.47
N ASP A 257 0.48 -5.15 -17.10
CA ASP A 257 -0.15 -6.37 -16.60
C ASP A 257 0.49 -6.73 -15.24
N VAL A 258 -0.34 -6.99 -14.24
CA VAL A 258 0.11 -7.36 -12.89
C VAL A 258 -0.53 -8.68 -12.49
N ASN A 259 0.30 -9.65 -12.11
CA ASN A 259 -0.15 -10.94 -11.60
C ASN A 259 0.49 -11.22 -10.24
N VAL A 260 -0.32 -11.48 -9.23
CA VAL A 260 0.15 -11.84 -7.88
C VAL A 260 -0.44 -13.19 -7.49
N VAL A 261 0.42 -14.09 -7.06
CA VAL A 261 0.04 -15.41 -6.53
C VAL A 261 0.55 -15.52 -5.11
N ILE A 262 -0.33 -15.87 -4.18
CA ILE A 262 0.02 -16.17 -2.80
C ILE A 262 -0.44 -17.58 -2.47
N GLN A 263 0.44 -18.34 -1.85
CA GLN A 263 0.16 -19.70 -1.43
C GLN A 263 0.53 -19.88 0.03
N GLN A 264 -0.35 -20.49 0.79
CA GLN A 264 -0.05 -20.94 2.15
C GLN A 264 0.75 -22.24 2.06
N GLN A 265 1.90 -22.27 2.74
CA GLN A 265 2.65 -23.51 2.92
C GLN A 265 2.07 -24.30 4.09
N GLN A 266 1.94 -25.60 3.90
CA GLN A 266 1.50 -26.53 4.95
C GLN A 266 2.61 -26.81 5.96
#